data_ef1fb08c9d217602cf2b662e84d4ef64
#
_entry.id   ef1fb08c9d217602cf2b662e84d4ef64
#
_cell.length_a   1.000
_cell.length_b   1.000
_cell.length_c   1.000
_cell.angle_alpha   90.00
_cell.angle_beta   90.00
_cell.angle_gamma   90.00
#
_symmetry.space_group_name_H-M   'P 1'
#
loop_
_entity.id
_entity.type
_entity.pdbx_description
1 polymer ?
#
loop_
_entity_poly.entity_id
_entity_poly.type
_entity_poly.pdbx_seq_one_letter_code
_entity_poly.pdbx_strand_id
1 'polypeptide(L)'
;MDLEPLSGSTITSQLLLLCSWRTSKEISLLFGEICRYLPLKMINRLSSFFIQQLAEIRHRGAFEQAFSGFCQLCHFMWCHESLKKVPIQLLENTLEDLKQNESKFCATRRSAGIPYLIQSIVTTEPKDR
;
A
#
# COMPACT_ATOMS: atom_id res chain seq x y z
N MET A 1 -1.41 22.78 25.60
CA MET A 1 -2.54 21.90 25.94
C MET A 1 -2.07 20.86 26.94
N ASP A 2 -2.65 20.89 28.11
CA ASP A 2 -2.23 20.00 29.18
C ASP A 2 -3.05 18.73 29.16
N LEU A 3 -2.39 17.62 28.87
CA LEU A 3 -3.02 16.33 28.93
C LEU A 3 -2.83 15.74 30.33
N GLU A 4 -3.91 15.25 30.90
CA GLU A 4 -3.84 14.63 32.21
C GLU A 4 -2.97 13.38 32.16
N PRO A 5 -2.04 13.19 33.11
CA PRO A 5 -1.07 12.09 33.01
C PRO A 5 -1.70 10.70 32.94
N LEU A 6 -2.76 10.45 33.68
CA LEU A 6 -3.36 9.11 33.71
C LEU A 6 -4.22 8.79 32.51
N SER A 7 -5.15 9.68 32.21
CA SER A 7 -5.98 9.51 31.02
C SER A 7 -5.20 9.92 29.78
N GLY A 8 -4.18 10.75 29.97
CA GLY A 8 -3.39 11.31 28.86
C GLY A 8 -2.61 10.28 28.08
N SER A 9 -1.98 9.30 28.75
CA SER A 9 -1.19 8.31 28.01
C SER A 9 -2.05 7.43 27.13
N THR A 10 -3.23 7.00 27.61
CA THR A 10 -4.14 6.20 26.80
C THR A 10 -4.75 7.04 25.68
N ILE A 11 -5.20 8.24 25.98
CA ILE A 11 -5.78 9.14 24.99
C ILE A 11 -4.72 9.50 23.94
N THR A 12 -3.48 9.76 24.38
CA THR A 12 -2.40 10.10 23.47
C THR A 12 -2.10 8.95 22.50
N SER A 13 -2.08 7.72 23.00
CA SER A 13 -1.87 6.55 22.14
C SER A 13 -2.99 6.41 21.11
N GLN A 14 -4.24 6.61 21.54
CA GLN A 14 -5.38 6.55 20.63
C GLN A 14 -5.34 7.66 19.58
N LEU A 15 -4.95 8.85 19.99
CA LEU A 15 -4.82 9.98 19.07
C LEU A 15 -3.71 9.74 18.06
N LEU A 16 -2.58 9.17 18.50
CA LEU A 16 -1.48 8.85 17.59
C LEU A 16 -1.91 7.81 16.57
N LEU A 17 -2.62 6.78 17.00
CA LEU A 17 -3.14 5.77 16.08
C LEU A 17 -4.12 6.37 15.08
N LEU A 18 -5.01 7.24 15.55
CA LEU A 18 -5.99 7.89 14.69
C LEU A 18 -5.30 8.80 13.67
N CYS A 19 -4.32 9.59 14.12
CA CYS A 19 -3.58 10.49 13.23
C CYS A 19 -2.77 9.69 12.22
N SER A 20 -2.13 8.62 12.65
CA SER A 20 -1.36 7.76 11.75
C SER A 20 -2.26 7.14 10.70
N TRP A 21 -3.41 6.63 11.11
CA TRP A 21 -4.40 6.04 10.23
C TRP A 21 -4.89 7.05 9.18
N ARG A 22 -5.28 8.24 9.64
CA ARG A 22 -5.78 9.28 8.73
C ARG A 22 -4.70 9.77 7.79
N THR A 23 -3.49 9.92 8.29
CA THR A 23 -2.37 10.34 7.47
C THR A 23 -2.11 9.33 6.36
N SER A 24 -2.05 8.05 6.70
CA SER A 24 -1.85 6.99 5.70
C SER A 24 -2.96 7.00 4.66
N LYS A 25 -4.21 7.19 5.10
CA LYS A 25 -5.36 7.23 4.21
C LYS A 25 -5.24 8.39 3.21
N GLU A 26 -4.98 9.58 3.71
CA GLU A 26 -4.91 10.77 2.86
C GLU A 26 -3.72 10.72 1.91
N ILE A 27 -2.59 10.24 2.39
CA ILE A 27 -1.39 10.10 1.55
C ILE A 27 -1.65 9.07 0.45
N SER A 28 -2.30 7.96 0.78
CA SER A 28 -2.61 6.93 -0.22
C SER A 28 -3.53 7.47 -1.32
N LEU A 29 -4.57 8.22 -0.92
CA LEU A 29 -5.47 8.84 -1.88
C LEU A 29 -4.72 9.83 -2.77
N LEU A 30 -3.91 10.69 -2.17
CA LEU A 30 -3.14 11.68 -2.90
C LEU A 30 -2.19 11.03 -3.89
N PHE A 31 -1.42 10.06 -3.45
CA PHE A 31 -0.45 9.39 -4.31
C PHE A 31 -1.12 8.65 -5.46
N GLY A 32 -2.28 8.05 -5.20
CA GLY A 32 -3.03 7.39 -6.26
C GLY A 32 -3.47 8.37 -7.35
N GLU A 33 -3.84 9.58 -6.97
CA GLU A 33 -4.32 10.57 -7.91
C GLU A 33 -3.20 11.29 -8.65
N ILE A 34 -2.06 11.54 -8.00
CA ILE A 34 -0.99 12.33 -8.61
C ILE A 34 0.10 11.49 -9.26
N CYS A 35 0.05 10.17 -9.16
CA CYS A 35 1.13 9.33 -9.68
C CYS A 35 1.41 9.60 -11.17
N ARG A 36 0.38 9.91 -11.94
CA ARG A 36 0.53 10.19 -13.38
C ARG A 36 1.33 11.45 -13.66
N TYR A 37 1.44 12.34 -12.68
CA TYR A 37 2.14 13.62 -12.85
C TYR A 37 3.55 13.60 -12.27
N LEU A 38 3.94 12.50 -11.62
CA LEU A 38 5.25 12.41 -10.99
C LEU A 38 6.33 11.93 -11.96
N PRO A 39 7.60 12.29 -11.72
CA PRO A 39 8.69 11.76 -12.52
C PRO A 39 8.72 10.23 -12.45
N LEU A 40 9.07 9.59 -13.55
CA LEU A 40 9.08 8.12 -13.62
C LEU A 40 10.00 7.52 -12.57
N LYS A 41 11.10 8.19 -12.25
CA LYS A 41 12.03 7.69 -11.23
C LYS A 41 11.41 7.59 -9.84
N MET A 42 10.33 8.32 -9.59
CA MET A 42 9.64 8.26 -8.30
C MET A 42 8.60 7.16 -8.22
N ILE A 43 8.25 6.56 -9.34
CA ILE A 43 7.21 5.53 -9.37
C ILE A 43 7.64 4.31 -8.55
N ASN A 44 8.92 3.93 -8.59
CA ASN A 44 9.41 2.82 -7.80
C ASN A 44 9.26 3.09 -6.30
N ARG A 45 9.48 4.34 -5.88
CA ARG A 45 9.29 4.73 -4.48
C ARG A 45 7.84 4.65 -4.08
N LEU A 46 6.93 5.08 -4.98
CA LEU A 46 5.50 4.97 -4.72
C LEU A 46 5.08 3.52 -4.60
N SER A 47 5.58 2.67 -5.49
CA SER A 47 5.28 1.24 -5.44
C SER A 47 5.70 0.65 -4.11
N SER A 48 6.92 0.97 -3.65
CA SER A 48 7.41 0.49 -2.36
C SER A 48 6.56 1.00 -1.21
N PHE A 49 6.13 2.26 -1.28
CA PHE A 49 5.25 2.84 -0.26
C PHE A 49 3.95 2.05 -0.15
N PHE A 50 3.28 1.81 -1.27
CA PHE A 50 2.00 1.10 -1.25
C PHE A 50 2.15 -0.35 -0.82
N ILE A 51 3.21 -1.02 -1.26
CA ILE A 51 3.48 -2.40 -0.86
C ILE A 51 3.66 -2.47 0.66
N GLN A 52 4.44 -1.54 1.21
CA GLN A 52 4.64 -1.47 2.65
C GLN A 52 3.35 -1.18 3.39
N GLN A 53 2.56 -0.23 2.88
CA GLN A 53 1.27 0.10 3.50
C GLN A 53 0.34 -1.11 3.52
N LEU A 54 0.21 -1.80 2.40
CA LEU A 54 -0.66 -2.97 2.32
C LEU A 54 -0.18 -4.10 3.22
N ALA A 55 1.13 -4.22 3.42
CA ALA A 55 1.68 -5.26 4.29
C ALA A 55 1.52 -4.93 5.77
N GLU A 56 1.53 -3.66 6.15
CA GLU A 56 1.61 -3.26 7.55
C GLU A 56 0.36 -2.63 8.12
N ILE A 57 -0.50 -2.04 7.31
CA ILE A 57 -1.70 -1.37 7.81
C ILE A 57 -2.67 -2.38 8.38
N ARG A 58 -3.17 -2.10 9.59
CA ARG A 58 -4.15 -2.92 10.27
C ARG A 58 -5.53 -2.28 10.30
N HIS A 59 -5.61 -0.98 10.08
CA HIS A 59 -6.88 -0.27 10.09
C HIS A 59 -7.57 -0.43 8.73
N ARG A 60 -8.80 -0.95 8.78
CA ARG A 60 -9.52 -1.29 7.55
C ARG A 60 -9.73 -0.10 6.61
N GLY A 61 -10.12 1.05 7.17
CA GLY A 61 -10.36 2.22 6.35
C GLY A 61 -9.12 2.71 5.63
N ALA A 62 -7.99 2.74 6.35
CA ALA A 62 -6.71 3.11 5.75
C ALA A 62 -6.26 2.08 4.71
N PHE A 63 -6.50 0.81 5.01
CA PHE A 63 -6.17 -0.28 4.10
C PHE A 63 -6.93 -0.16 2.79
N GLU A 64 -8.23 0.13 2.85
CA GLU A 64 -9.05 0.27 1.65
C GLU A 64 -8.54 1.41 0.77
N GLN A 65 -8.10 2.51 1.38
CA GLN A 65 -7.56 3.63 0.61
C GLN A 65 -6.19 3.30 0.03
N ALA A 66 -5.36 2.57 0.76
CA ALA A 66 -4.07 2.12 0.24
C ALA A 66 -4.29 1.18 -0.96
N PHE A 67 -5.24 0.27 -0.84
CA PHE A 67 -5.60 -0.64 -1.93
C PHE A 67 -6.07 0.13 -3.16
N SER A 68 -6.98 1.09 -2.96
CA SER A 68 -7.49 1.93 -4.05
C SER A 68 -6.36 2.72 -4.72
N GLY A 69 -5.50 3.36 -3.91
CA GLY A 69 -4.37 4.12 -4.44
C GLY A 69 -3.40 3.25 -5.23
N PHE A 70 -3.12 2.07 -4.72
CA PHE A 70 -2.22 1.14 -5.40
C PHE A 70 -2.83 0.65 -6.72
N CYS A 71 -4.14 0.43 -6.76
CA CYS A 71 -4.81 0.06 -8.01
C CYS A 71 -4.66 1.16 -9.06
N GLN A 72 -4.79 2.42 -8.65
CA GLN A 72 -4.59 3.54 -9.57
C GLN A 72 -3.15 3.57 -10.10
N LEU A 73 -2.18 3.36 -9.21
CA LEU A 73 -0.78 3.32 -9.61
C LEU A 73 -0.50 2.15 -10.56
N CYS A 74 -1.02 0.97 -10.26
CA CYS A 74 -0.85 -0.19 -11.13
C CYS A 74 -1.45 0.05 -12.51
N HIS A 75 -2.65 0.62 -12.56
CA HIS A 75 -3.29 0.95 -13.82
C HIS A 75 -2.43 1.91 -14.64
N PHE A 76 -1.91 2.94 -14.00
CA PHE A 76 -1.03 3.89 -14.65
C PHE A 76 0.22 3.19 -15.20
N MET A 77 0.84 2.32 -14.40
CA MET A 77 2.05 1.61 -14.83
C MET A 77 1.77 0.67 -16.01
N TRP A 78 0.65 -0.04 -15.98
CA TRP A 78 0.28 -0.92 -17.09
C TRP A 78 0.12 -0.16 -18.39
N CYS A 79 -0.42 1.05 -18.34
CA CYS A 79 -0.72 1.85 -19.52
C CYS A 79 0.47 2.66 -20.02
N HIS A 80 1.57 2.71 -19.26
CA HIS A 80 2.75 3.50 -19.63
C HIS A 80 3.82 2.62 -20.24
N GLU A 81 4.30 3.00 -21.44
CA GLU A 81 5.28 2.21 -22.17
C GLU A 81 6.53 1.86 -21.36
N SER A 82 7.05 2.83 -20.61
CA SER A 82 8.27 2.64 -19.83
C SER A 82 8.07 1.87 -18.55
N LEU A 83 6.82 1.72 -18.09
CA LEU A 83 6.53 1.17 -16.78
C LEU A 83 5.73 -0.13 -16.82
N LYS A 84 5.31 -0.58 -18.00
CA LYS A 84 4.39 -1.72 -18.08
C LYS A 84 4.99 -3.04 -17.63
N LYS A 85 6.30 -3.12 -17.47
CA LYS A 85 6.96 -4.30 -16.94
C LYS A 85 7.05 -4.30 -15.42
N VAL A 86 6.86 -3.14 -14.79
CA VAL A 86 6.99 -3.00 -13.35
C VAL A 86 5.93 -3.82 -12.59
N PRO A 87 4.63 -3.78 -12.98
CA PRO A 87 3.63 -4.58 -12.28
C PRO A 87 3.95 -6.08 -12.29
N ILE A 88 4.43 -6.59 -13.42
CA ILE A 88 4.80 -8.00 -13.53
C ILE A 88 5.95 -8.32 -12.60
N GLN A 89 6.95 -7.45 -12.54
CA GLN A 89 8.10 -7.63 -11.67
C GLN A 89 7.71 -7.58 -10.20
N LEU A 90 6.81 -6.66 -9.84
CA LEU A 90 6.29 -6.57 -8.48
C LEU A 90 5.55 -7.85 -8.09
N LEU A 91 4.76 -8.38 -9.01
CA LEU A 91 4.03 -9.62 -8.77
C LEU A 91 5.01 -10.79 -8.55
N GLU A 92 6.00 -10.91 -9.42
CA GLU A 92 7.02 -11.95 -9.28
C GLU A 92 7.77 -11.85 -7.97
N ASN A 93 8.16 -10.62 -7.58
CA ASN A 93 8.86 -10.40 -6.32
C ASN A 93 7.99 -10.78 -5.13
N THR A 94 6.71 -10.43 -5.18
CA THR A 94 5.76 -10.76 -4.11
C THR A 94 5.60 -12.27 -3.97
N LEU A 95 5.44 -12.96 -5.08
CA LEU A 95 5.29 -14.42 -5.08
C LEU A 95 6.56 -15.10 -4.58
N GLU A 96 7.72 -14.58 -4.96
CA GLU A 96 9.00 -15.11 -4.49
C GLU A 96 9.16 -14.92 -2.98
N ASP A 97 8.79 -13.75 -2.47
CA ASP A 97 8.83 -13.48 -1.04
C ASP A 97 7.90 -14.41 -0.26
N LEU A 98 6.70 -14.66 -0.79
CA LEU A 98 5.77 -15.60 -0.17
C LEU A 98 6.36 -17.00 -0.12
N LYS A 99 7.00 -17.41 -1.19
CA LYS A 99 7.59 -18.74 -1.30
C LYS A 99 8.74 -18.92 -0.32
N GLN A 100 9.61 -17.91 -0.19
CA GLN A 100 10.77 -18.00 0.68
C GLN A 100 10.43 -17.79 2.15
N ASN A 101 9.43 -16.98 2.45
CA ASN A 101 9.07 -16.58 3.81
C ASN A 101 7.68 -17.03 4.21
N GLU A 102 7.26 -18.19 3.71
CA GLU A 102 5.92 -18.70 3.94
C GLU A 102 5.57 -18.79 5.42
N SER A 103 6.45 -19.35 6.23
CA SER A 103 6.20 -19.49 7.65
C SER A 103 6.13 -18.13 8.35
N LYS A 104 6.93 -17.17 7.89
CA LYS A 104 6.94 -15.83 8.46
C LYS A 104 5.63 -15.10 8.16
N PHE A 105 5.14 -15.20 6.92
CA PHE A 105 3.87 -14.57 6.56
C PHE A 105 2.69 -15.24 7.24
N CYS A 106 2.72 -16.55 7.37
CA CYS A 106 1.64 -17.27 8.05
C CYS A 106 1.57 -16.94 9.53
N ALA A 107 2.70 -16.61 10.14
CA ALA A 107 2.76 -16.31 11.56
C ALA A 107 2.30 -14.90 11.90
N THR A 108 2.14 -14.02 10.90
CA THR A 108 1.77 -12.63 11.15
C THR A 108 0.51 -12.26 10.38
N ARG A 109 -0.27 -11.33 10.94
CA ARG A 109 -1.46 -10.82 10.27
C ARG A 109 -1.12 -9.94 9.06
N ARG A 110 0.14 -9.61 8.90
CA ARG A 110 0.59 -8.80 7.75
C ARG A 110 0.30 -9.49 6.44
N SER A 111 0.23 -10.82 6.46
CA SER A 111 -0.07 -11.58 5.27
C SER A 111 -1.46 -11.30 4.70
N ALA A 112 -2.35 -10.70 5.50
CA ALA A 112 -3.70 -10.39 5.04
C ALA A 112 -3.71 -9.39 3.88
N GLY A 113 -2.69 -8.54 3.77
CA GLY A 113 -2.61 -7.57 2.68
C GLY A 113 -2.05 -8.14 1.38
N ILE A 114 -1.38 -9.28 1.43
CA ILE A 114 -0.72 -9.83 0.26
C ILE A 114 -1.72 -10.23 -0.85
N PRO A 115 -2.86 -10.90 -0.54
CA PRO A 115 -3.84 -11.20 -1.60
C PRO A 115 -4.35 -9.94 -2.31
N TYR A 116 -4.51 -8.85 -1.58
CA TYR A 116 -4.97 -7.60 -2.17
C TYR A 116 -3.89 -6.97 -3.04
N LEU A 117 -2.62 -7.11 -2.65
CA LEU A 117 -1.52 -6.64 -3.47
C LEU A 117 -1.54 -7.36 -4.82
N ILE A 118 -1.65 -8.69 -4.79
CA ILE A 118 -1.72 -9.51 -6.00
C ILE A 118 -2.94 -9.12 -6.83
N GLN A 119 -4.09 -8.98 -6.17
CA GLN A 119 -5.33 -8.60 -6.83
C GLN A 119 -5.19 -7.25 -7.53
N SER A 120 -4.58 -6.28 -6.87
CA SER A 120 -4.37 -4.94 -7.45
C SER A 120 -3.61 -5.02 -8.77
N ILE A 121 -2.56 -5.82 -8.80
CA ILE A 121 -1.72 -5.94 -9.98
C ILE A 121 -2.49 -6.64 -11.10
N VAL A 122 -3.14 -7.75 -10.79
CA VAL A 122 -3.78 -8.59 -11.81
C VAL A 122 -5.03 -7.94 -12.38
N THR A 123 -5.87 -7.35 -11.52
CA THR A 123 -7.15 -6.80 -11.98
C THR A 123 -7.02 -5.51 -12.76
N THR A 124 -5.92 -4.79 -12.60
CA THR A 124 -5.69 -3.53 -13.32
C THR A 124 -5.00 -3.74 -14.67
N GLU A 125 -4.60 -4.96 -14.98
CA GLU A 125 -3.98 -5.26 -16.28
C GLU A 125 -4.99 -5.03 -17.40
N PRO A 126 -4.63 -4.24 -18.44
CA PRO A 126 -5.53 -4.04 -19.58
C PRO A 126 -5.86 -5.35 -20.29
N LYS A 127 -7.11 -5.52 -20.63
CA LYS A 127 -7.57 -6.74 -21.30
C LYS A 127 -7.20 -6.79 -22.78
N ASP A 128 -6.93 -5.66 -23.36
CA ASP A 128 -6.65 -5.52 -24.79
C ASP A 128 -5.15 -5.41 -25.07
N ARG A 129 -4.39 -6.33 -24.55
CA ARG A 129 -2.94 -6.37 -24.79
C ARG A 129 -2.60 -7.03 -26.08
#